data_41928a0c70f29f3f341bba92365e63fa
#
_entry.id   41928a0c70f29f3f341bba92365e63fa
#
_cell.length_a   1.000
_cell.length_b   1.000
_cell.length_c   1.000
_cell.angle_alpha   90.00
_cell.angle_beta   90.00
_cell.angle_gamma   90.00
#
_symmetry.space_group_name_H-M   'P 1'
#
loop_
_entity.id
_entity.type
_entity.pdbx_description
1 polymer ?
#
loop_
_entity_poly.entity_id
_entity_poly.type
_entity_poly.pdbx_seq_one_letter_code
_entity_poly.pdbx_strand_id
1 'polypeptide(L)'
;MTTTQAPSPLLESIGLPRFDAIRPEHVEPAVRSLLEALGATVARLQDDPAAPTWDNFVQPMEDDGERLGRAWGVAAHMHSVMDTPEWREAYNAMLPEVTRFYAELGQNLKLFEKYKSIRNSAAFAGLSPARQRIIENELRGFRLSGAELPDDQKPRFQAIQEEMAGLGAKFSENILDATNAYAHIVSVESELAGLPADVITAAREAAEKAGVEGWKFGLKMPSYLPVMQYADSRSLRETLYRAYATRAAEIDNGYSKPEWDNGPLIQQILALRAEEARMLGYRNYAEVSLVPKMADTPDQVLGFLRELAVKAKPFAERDLAELRAFASENLGLSPLEPWDVAYASEKLRVANYAFSEQEVKEYLPEHKVLDGLIKVVERLYQVSIKPDSGPVWHPDVRFFRIERAGQLVGQFYLDLYARDTKKGGAWMDSAITRRRLASGIETPVAYLVCNFPGPVGGKPATFSHDDVITLFHETGHGLHHLLTQVDDLAVSGIHGVEWDAVELPSQFMENFCWEWDVVREMTAHADTGEPLPKALFDKMLAAKNFQSGMGTVRQLEFSLFDLLVHMDFDPATQGYLDLLAEVRKEVAVLVPPAWHRFPNSFTHIFAGGYAAGYYSYKWAEVLSADAFAA
;
A
#
# COMPACT_ATOMS: atom_id res chain seq x y z
N MET A 1 -17.81 -45.35 -0.89
CA MET A 1 -16.97 -44.92 0.22
C MET A 1 -16.83 -43.41 0.11
N THR A 2 -17.64 -42.69 0.84
CA THR A 2 -17.53 -41.22 0.96
C THR A 2 -16.25 -40.96 1.77
N THR A 3 -15.17 -40.60 1.08
CA THR A 3 -14.01 -40.00 1.73
C THR A 3 -14.51 -38.72 2.40
N THR A 4 -14.64 -38.71 3.71
CA THR A 4 -14.76 -37.50 4.49
C THR A 4 -13.48 -36.71 4.23
N GLN A 5 -13.55 -35.76 3.32
CA GLN A 5 -12.48 -34.80 3.06
C GLN A 5 -12.26 -34.05 4.38
N ALA A 6 -11.00 -33.95 4.82
CA ALA A 6 -10.68 -33.16 6.01
C ALA A 6 -11.22 -31.73 5.82
N PRO A 7 -11.74 -31.09 6.88
CA PRO A 7 -12.24 -29.72 6.77
C PRO A 7 -11.13 -28.80 6.21
N SER A 8 -11.52 -27.89 5.32
CA SER A 8 -10.58 -26.93 4.72
C SER A 8 -9.84 -26.14 5.79
N PRO A 9 -8.50 -26.00 5.71
CA PRO A 9 -7.75 -25.20 6.68
C PRO A 9 -8.13 -23.71 6.68
N LEU A 10 -8.82 -23.22 5.64
CA LEU A 10 -9.41 -21.87 5.61
C LEU A 10 -10.63 -21.71 6.54
N LEU A 11 -11.23 -22.79 7.00
CA LEU A 11 -12.36 -22.76 7.96
C LEU A 11 -11.88 -22.66 9.41
N GLU A 12 -10.58 -22.78 9.67
CA GLU A 12 -10.00 -22.59 11.00
C GLU A 12 -10.01 -21.08 11.33
N SER A 13 -10.93 -20.66 12.19
CA SER A 13 -11.14 -19.25 12.55
C SER A 13 -10.42 -18.80 13.83
N ILE A 14 -9.59 -19.65 14.41
CA ILE A 14 -8.80 -19.37 15.62
C ILE A 14 -7.34 -19.75 15.37
N GLY A 15 -6.44 -18.89 15.81
CA GLY A 15 -4.99 -19.08 15.62
C GLY A 15 -4.48 -18.58 14.28
N LEU A 16 -3.22 -18.86 13.98
CA LEU A 16 -2.53 -18.37 12.78
C LEU A 16 -3.07 -19.06 11.51
N PRO A 17 -3.17 -18.33 10.39
CA PRO A 17 -3.49 -18.94 9.10
C PRO A 17 -2.52 -20.07 8.74
N ARG A 18 -3.06 -21.19 8.30
CA ARG A 18 -2.28 -22.39 7.98
C ARG A 18 -1.70 -22.32 6.55
N PHE A 19 -0.82 -21.34 6.29
CA PHE A 19 -0.18 -21.16 4.98
C PHE A 19 0.56 -22.42 4.49
N ASP A 20 1.03 -23.27 5.39
CA ASP A 20 1.64 -24.56 5.09
C ASP A 20 0.66 -25.57 4.46
N ALA A 21 -0.64 -25.45 4.76
CA ALA A 21 -1.69 -26.37 4.36
C ALA A 21 -2.71 -25.78 3.37
N ILE A 22 -2.87 -24.45 3.36
CA ILE A 22 -3.82 -23.76 2.47
C ILE A 22 -3.36 -23.84 1.03
N ARG A 23 -4.30 -24.11 0.10
CA ARG A 23 -4.09 -24.21 -1.35
C ARG A 23 -5.20 -23.45 -2.08
N PRO A 24 -5.01 -23.04 -3.37
CA PRO A 24 -6.01 -22.34 -4.15
C PRO A 24 -7.37 -23.05 -4.20
N GLU A 25 -7.39 -24.38 -4.34
CA GLU A 25 -8.61 -25.18 -4.40
C GLU A 25 -9.45 -25.16 -3.10
N HIS A 26 -8.89 -24.67 -2.00
CA HIS A 26 -9.62 -24.51 -0.75
C HIS A 26 -10.48 -23.23 -0.70
N VAL A 27 -10.19 -22.24 -1.54
CA VAL A 27 -10.79 -20.89 -1.47
C VAL A 27 -12.29 -20.96 -1.76
N GLU A 28 -12.67 -21.46 -2.93
CA GLU A 28 -14.07 -21.46 -3.36
C GLU A 28 -15.00 -22.20 -2.37
N PRO A 29 -14.74 -23.47 -2.00
CA PRO A 29 -15.64 -24.19 -1.10
C PRO A 29 -15.68 -23.59 0.32
N ALA A 30 -14.57 -23.08 0.83
CA ALA A 30 -14.53 -22.47 2.16
C ALA A 30 -15.29 -21.15 2.20
N VAL A 31 -15.01 -20.25 1.23
CA VAL A 31 -15.65 -18.93 1.17
C VAL A 31 -17.17 -19.07 0.96
N ARG A 32 -17.62 -19.95 0.05
CA ARG A 32 -19.07 -20.20 -0.13
C ARG A 32 -19.74 -20.72 1.14
N SER A 33 -19.13 -21.67 1.84
CA SER A 33 -19.65 -22.17 3.10
C SER A 33 -19.77 -21.07 4.16
N LEU A 34 -18.80 -20.14 4.22
CA LEU A 34 -18.83 -19.03 5.17
C LEU A 34 -19.83 -17.94 4.77
N LEU A 35 -20.02 -17.70 3.47
CA LEU A 35 -21.09 -16.83 2.96
C LEU A 35 -22.47 -17.37 3.32
N GLU A 36 -22.68 -18.68 3.17
CA GLU A 36 -23.93 -19.33 3.56
C GLU A 36 -24.17 -19.24 5.07
N ALA A 37 -23.13 -19.48 5.89
CA ALA A 37 -23.23 -19.40 7.35
C ALA A 37 -23.56 -17.98 7.84
N LEU A 38 -22.84 -16.97 7.32
CA LEU A 38 -23.12 -15.56 7.65
C LEU A 38 -24.51 -15.15 7.13
N GLY A 39 -24.90 -15.58 5.92
CA GLY A 39 -26.23 -15.34 5.39
C GLY A 39 -27.35 -15.90 6.27
N ALA A 40 -27.17 -17.10 6.83
CA ALA A 40 -28.10 -17.68 7.79
C ALA A 40 -28.19 -16.87 9.09
N THR A 41 -27.07 -16.35 9.60
CA THR A 41 -27.03 -15.45 10.76
C THR A 41 -27.75 -14.13 10.46
N VAL A 42 -27.49 -13.52 9.31
CA VAL A 42 -28.19 -12.31 8.85
C VAL A 42 -29.71 -12.55 8.82
N ALA A 43 -30.16 -13.65 8.17
CA ALA A 43 -31.58 -13.98 8.06
C ALA A 43 -32.24 -14.16 9.43
N ARG A 44 -31.57 -14.82 10.35
CA ARG A 44 -32.05 -15.01 11.73
C ARG A 44 -32.14 -13.68 12.49
N LEU A 45 -31.09 -12.86 12.42
CA LEU A 45 -31.01 -11.62 13.21
C LEU A 45 -31.93 -10.52 12.68
N GLN A 46 -32.11 -10.40 11.37
CA GLN A 46 -33.00 -9.39 10.79
C GLN A 46 -34.48 -9.60 11.19
N ASP A 47 -34.90 -10.86 11.35
CA ASP A 47 -36.28 -11.24 11.61
C ASP A 47 -36.53 -11.56 13.10
N ASP A 48 -35.52 -11.47 13.97
CA ASP A 48 -35.65 -11.66 15.42
C ASP A 48 -36.55 -10.56 16.00
N PRO A 49 -37.67 -10.91 16.66
CA PRO A 49 -38.57 -9.93 17.28
C PRO A 49 -38.01 -9.31 18.57
N ALA A 50 -36.94 -9.85 19.15
CA ALA A 50 -36.30 -9.29 20.33
C ALA A 50 -35.72 -7.92 20.07
N ALA A 51 -35.78 -7.03 21.06
CA ALA A 51 -35.10 -5.77 21.00
C ALA A 51 -33.60 -5.98 20.82
N PRO A 52 -32.98 -5.36 19.78
CA PRO A 52 -31.57 -5.58 19.51
C PRO A 52 -30.69 -4.95 20.59
N THR A 53 -29.66 -5.69 20.97
CA THR A 53 -28.62 -5.26 21.92
C THR A 53 -27.24 -5.60 21.33
N TRP A 54 -26.17 -5.17 22.00
CA TRP A 54 -24.83 -5.60 21.64
C TRP A 54 -24.74 -7.14 21.60
N ASP A 55 -25.14 -7.80 22.67
CA ASP A 55 -24.91 -9.24 22.87
C ASP A 55 -25.79 -10.13 21.98
N ASN A 56 -27.04 -9.73 21.70
CA ASN A 56 -27.95 -10.57 20.90
C ASN A 56 -27.95 -10.24 19.40
N PHE A 57 -27.35 -9.13 19.01
CA PHE A 57 -27.39 -8.67 17.61
C PHE A 57 -26.01 -8.32 17.05
N VAL A 58 -25.26 -7.38 17.66
CA VAL A 58 -23.98 -6.91 17.09
C VAL A 58 -22.91 -7.99 17.20
N GLN A 59 -22.72 -8.57 18.39
CA GLN A 59 -21.68 -9.57 18.61
C GLN A 59 -21.80 -10.80 17.70
N PRO A 60 -22.99 -11.42 17.50
CA PRO A 60 -23.12 -12.52 16.53
C PRO A 60 -22.83 -12.14 15.09
N MET A 61 -23.11 -10.89 14.68
CA MET A 61 -22.76 -10.38 13.35
C MET A 61 -21.25 -10.26 13.18
N GLU A 62 -20.57 -9.67 14.18
CA GLU A 62 -19.11 -9.55 14.18
C GLU A 62 -18.42 -10.91 14.17
N ASP A 63 -18.89 -11.87 14.98
CA ASP A 63 -18.25 -13.18 15.10
C ASP A 63 -18.29 -13.98 13.79
N ASP A 64 -19.44 -14.02 13.11
CA ASP A 64 -19.55 -14.73 11.82
C ASP A 64 -18.95 -13.91 10.66
N GLY A 65 -19.03 -12.57 10.73
CA GLY A 65 -18.35 -11.68 9.81
C GLY A 65 -16.83 -11.86 9.82
N GLU A 66 -16.26 -11.99 11.01
CA GLU A 66 -14.81 -12.24 11.18
C GLU A 66 -14.38 -13.58 10.59
N ARG A 67 -15.18 -14.63 10.71
CA ARG A 67 -14.85 -15.94 10.11
C ARG A 67 -14.72 -15.85 8.59
N LEU A 68 -15.66 -15.15 7.94
CA LEU A 68 -15.59 -14.89 6.50
C LEU A 68 -14.42 -13.95 6.18
N GLY A 69 -14.26 -12.87 6.94
CA GLY A 69 -13.20 -11.89 6.77
C GLY A 69 -11.80 -12.51 6.81
N ARG A 70 -11.55 -13.44 7.74
CA ARG A 70 -10.27 -14.16 7.81
C ARG A 70 -10.01 -15.05 6.60
N ALA A 71 -10.98 -15.86 6.21
CA ALA A 71 -10.80 -16.76 5.06
C ALA A 71 -10.59 -15.97 3.77
N TRP A 72 -11.39 -14.91 3.55
CA TRP A 72 -11.26 -14.04 2.40
C TRP A 72 -9.98 -13.20 2.43
N GLY A 73 -9.59 -12.68 3.61
CA GLY A 73 -8.34 -11.95 3.81
C GLY A 73 -7.12 -12.78 3.47
N VAL A 74 -7.10 -14.08 3.82
CA VAL A 74 -6.03 -15.00 3.42
C VAL A 74 -6.00 -15.18 1.90
N ALA A 75 -7.14 -15.34 1.24
CA ALA A 75 -7.20 -15.45 -0.22
C ALA A 75 -6.70 -14.16 -0.92
N ALA A 76 -7.08 -12.99 -0.42
CA ALA A 76 -6.64 -11.69 -0.90
C ALA A 76 -5.13 -11.46 -0.67
N HIS A 77 -4.63 -11.84 0.51
CA HIS A 77 -3.21 -11.80 0.82
C HIS A 77 -2.40 -12.68 -0.16
N MET A 78 -2.80 -13.94 -0.35
CA MET A 78 -2.12 -14.85 -1.27
C MET A 78 -2.15 -14.35 -2.72
N HIS A 79 -3.27 -13.78 -3.17
CA HIS A 79 -3.37 -13.09 -4.45
C HIS A 79 -2.41 -11.88 -4.56
N SER A 80 -2.05 -11.25 -3.45
CA SER A 80 -1.14 -10.09 -3.45
C SER A 80 0.34 -10.48 -3.41
N VAL A 81 0.69 -11.58 -2.74
CA VAL A 81 2.09 -11.97 -2.47
C VAL A 81 2.54 -13.24 -3.21
N MET A 82 1.61 -14.06 -3.70
CA MET A 82 1.82 -15.32 -4.40
C MET A 82 0.88 -15.45 -5.61
N ASP A 83 0.78 -14.41 -6.42
CA ASP A 83 -0.13 -14.32 -7.57
C ASP A 83 0.30 -15.28 -8.70
N THR A 84 0.09 -16.59 -8.46
CA THR A 84 0.17 -17.61 -9.50
C THR A 84 -1.16 -17.68 -10.26
N PRO A 85 -1.21 -18.29 -11.46
CA PRO A 85 -2.46 -18.47 -12.19
C PRO A 85 -3.57 -19.10 -11.34
N GLU A 86 -3.25 -20.10 -10.52
CA GLU A 86 -4.21 -20.82 -9.67
C GLU A 86 -4.73 -19.94 -8.52
N TRP A 87 -3.87 -19.14 -7.86
CA TRP A 87 -4.30 -18.20 -6.83
C TRP A 87 -5.15 -17.07 -7.41
N ARG A 88 -4.76 -16.54 -8.58
CA ARG A 88 -5.51 -15.51 -9.30
C ARG A 88 -6.89 -16.02 -9.71
N GLU A 89 -6.98 -17.23 -10.26
CA GLU A 89 -8.25 -17.85 -10.64
C GLU A 89 -9.16 -18.05 -9.42
N ALA A 90 -8.63 -18.61 -8.33
CA ALA A 90 -9.39 -18.86 -7.10
C ALA A 90 -9.93 -17.57 -6.48
N TYR A 91 -9.10 -16.52 -6.42
CA TYR A 91 -9.52 -15.21 -5.93
C TYR A 91 -10.59 -14.58 -6.81
N ASN A 92 -10.35 -14.49 -8.12
CA ASN A 92 -11.24 -13.85 -9.07
C ASN A 92 -12.58 -14.59 -9.21
N ALA A 93 -12.62 -15.91 -9.02
CA ALA A 93 -13.87 -16.67 -9.00
C ALA A 93 -14.79 -16.25 -7.85
N MET A 94 -14.23 -15.94 -6.69
CA MET A 94 -15.03 -15.61 -5.50
C MET A 94 -15.24 -14.11 -5.28
N LEU A 95 -14.43 -13.24 -5.89
CA LEU A 95 -14.53 -11.80 -5.73
C LEU A 95 -15.95 -11.24 -6.02
N PRO A 96 -16.64 -11.61 -7.11
CA PRO A 96 -18.00 -11.13 -7.35
C PRO A 96 -19.00 -11.61 -6.30
N GLU A 97 -18.89 -12.88 -5.84
CA GLU A 97 -19.82 -13.43 -4.84
C GLU A 97 -19.66 -12.75 -3.48
N VAL A 98 -18.42 -12.53 -3.04
CA VAL A 98 -18.13 -11.82 -1.80
C VAL A 98 -18.57 -10.37 -1.88
N THR A 99 -18.27 -9.69 -2.98
CA THR A 99 -18.65 -8.28 -3.18
C THR A 99 -20.18 -8.13 -3.19
N ARG A 100 -20.87 -9.00 -3.90
CA ARG A 100 -22.36 -9.02 -3.93
C ARG A 100 -22.93 -9.21 -2.53
N PHE A 101 -22.42 -10.18 -1.79
CA PHE A 101 -22.90 -10.46 -0.43
C PHE A 101 -22.75 -9.23 0.49
N TYR A 102 -21.60 -8.56 0.47
CA TYR A 102 -21.41 -7.36 1.29
C TYR A 102 -22.24 -6.17 0.81
N ALA A 103 -22.48 -6.04 -0.49
CA ALA A 103 -23.38 -5.02 -1.03
C ALA A 103 -24.83 -5.26 -0.58
N GLU A 104 -25.32 -6.51 -0.65
CA GLU A 104 -26.63 -6.90 -0.15
C GLU A 104 -26.75 -6.67 1.37
N LEU A 105 -25.72 -7.03 2.13
CA LEU A 105 -25.65 -6.81 3.57
C LEU A 105 -25.75 -5.32 3.91
N GLY A 106 -24.95 -4.48 3.24
CA GLY A 106 -24.94 -3.02 3.43
C GLY A 106 -26.24 -2.33 3.01
N GLN A 107 -27.03 -2.97 2.13
CA GLN A 107 -28.35 -2.48 1.69
C GLN A 107 -29.52 -3.01 2.53
N ASN A 108 -29.24 -3.85 3.54
CA ASN A 108 -30.29 -4.46 4.36
C ASN A 108 -30.91 -3.46 5.33
N LEU A 109 -32.07 -2.94 4.95
CA LEU A 109 -32.80 -1.92 5.72
C LEU A 109 -33.23 -2.44 7.10
N LYS A 110 -33.55 -3.75 7.25
CA LYS A 110 -33.94 -4.31 8.55
C LYS A 110 -32.78 -4.29 9.55
N LEU A 111 -31.56 -4.64 9.10
CA LEU A 111 -30.38 -4.54 9.94
C LEU A 111 -30.07 -3.08 10.29
N PHE A 112 -30.15 -2.20 9.32
CA PHE A 112 -29.95 -0.76 9.55
C PHE A 112 -30.91 -0.20 10.61
N GLU A 113 -32.20 -0.54 10.56
CA GLU A 113 -33.17 -0.13 11.57
C GLU A 113 -32.87 -0.72 12.96
N LYS A 114 -32.30 -1.94 13.04
CA LYS A 114 -31.85 -2.50 14.32
C LYS A 114 -30.67 -1.73 14.92
N TYR A 115 -29.69 -1.34 14.12
CA TYR A 115 -28.59 -0.47 14.57
C TYR A 115 -29.11 0.90 15.02
N LYS A 116 -30.07 1.50 14.29
CA LYS A 116 -30.78 2.73 14.72
C LYS A 116 -31.50 2.55 16.06
N SER A 117 -32.15 1.41 16.25
CA SER A 117 -32.83 1.08 17.52
C SER A 117 -31.86 1.06 18.69
N ILE A 118 -30.69 0.41 18.53
CA ILE A 118 -29.64 0.41 19.56
C ILE A 118 -29.17 1.85 19.82
N ARG A 119 -28.84 2.61 18.77
CA ARG A 119 -28.36 4.00 18.89
C ARG A 119 -29.31 4.90 19.66
N ASN A 120 -30.63 4.71 19.46
CA ASN A 120 -31.68 5.51 20.08
C ASN A 120 -32.15 4.96 21.45
N SER A 121 -31.64 3.82 21.88
CA SER A 121 -32.01 3.20 23.16
C SER A 121 -31.32 3.89 24.35
N ALA A 122 -31.92 3.79 25.52
CA ALA A 122 -31.29 4.26 26.77
C ALA A 122 -30.01 3.46 27.10
N ALA A 123 -29.88 2.23 26.60
CA ALA A 123 -28.72 1.36 26.81
C ALA A 123 -27.48 1.86 26.04
N PHE A 124 -27.63 2.64 24.96
CA PHE A 124 -26.51 3.12 24.16
C PHE A 124 -25.50 3.92 24.99
N ALA A 125 -25.95 4.82 25.85
CA ALA A 125 -25.08 5.60 26.72
C ALA A 125 -24.27 4.76 27.72
N GLY A 126 -24.70 3.53 27.98
CA GLY A 126 -24.00 2.57 28.86
C GLY A 126 -22.98 1.70 28.13
N LEU A 127 -22.92 1.75 26.80
CA LEU A 127 -21.89 1.05 26.03
C LEU A 127 -20.52 1.72 26.20
N SER A 128 -19.45 0.94 26.03
CA SER A 128 -18.09 1.50 25.98
C SER A 128 -17.95 2.51 24.82
N PRO A 129 -17.00 3.47 24.90
CA PRO A 129 -16.75 4.39 23.79
C PRO A 129 -16.45 3.65 22.46
N ALA A 130 -15.74 2.52 22.51
CA ALA A 130 -15.46 1.69 21.34
C ALA A 130 -16.76 1.15 20.72
N ARG A 131 -17.64 0.57 21.52
CA ARG A 131 -18.93 0.04 21.05
C ARG A 131 -19.88 1.13 20.54
N GLN A 132 -19.89 2.30 21.18
CA GLN A 132 -20.63 3.45 20.66
C GLN A 132 -20.12 3.87 19.28
N ARG A 133 -18.79 3.93 19.12
CA ARG A 133 -18.16 4.26 17.83
C ARG A 133 -18.48 3.22 16.75
N ILE A 134 -18.49 1.93 17.09
CA ILE A 134 -18.89 0.87 16.15
C ILE A 134 -20.31 1.10 15.65
N ILE A 135 -21.27 1.33 16.54
CA ILE A 135 -22.67 1.58 16.15
C ILE A 135 -22.78 2.78 15.22
N GLU A 136 -22.03 3.85 15.49
CA GLU A 136 -22.03 5.06 14.66
C GLU A 136 -21.37 4.81 13.30
N ASN A 137 -20.28 4.06 13.27
CA ASN A 137 -19.61 3.66 12.03
C ASN A 137 -20.51 2.74 11.18
N GLU A 138 -21.20 1.78 11.78
CA GLU A 138 -22.15 0.90 11.09
C GLU A 138 -23.29 1.70 10.45
N LEU A 139 -23.90 2.62 11.19
CA LEU A 139 -24.95 3.49 10.66
C LEU A 139 -24.48 4.34 9.48
N ARG A 140 -23.24 4.83 9.55
CA ARG A 140 -22.62 5.55 8.44
C ARG A 140 -22.36 4.61 7.26
N GLY A 141 -21.82 3.43 7.51
CA GLY A 141 -21.55 2.39 6.52
C GLY A 141 -22.80 1.98 5.75
N PHE A 142 -23.91 1.70 6.44
CA PHE A 142 -25.19 1.38 5.80
C PHE A 142 -25.68 2.49 4.85
N ARG A 143 -25.55 3.76 5.24
CA ARG A 143 -25.92 4.88 4.35
C ARG A 143 -25.04 4.93 3.11
N LEU A 144 -23.73 4.79 3.27
CA LEU A 144 -22.78 4.78 2.16
C LEU A 144 -22.91 3.53 1.27
N SER A 145 -23.46 2.44 1.80
CA SER A 145 -23.78 1.23 1.03
C SER A 145 -25.17 1.27 0.37
N GLY A 146 -25.89 2.39 0.51
CA GLY A 146 -27.17 2.58 -0.17
C GLY A 146 -28.36 1.91 0.52
N ALA A 147 -28.34 1.70 1.85
CA ALA A 147 -29.47 1.12 2.59
C ALA A 147 -30.76 1.93 2.44
N GLU A 148 -30.65 3.25 2.34
CA GLU A 148 -31.76 4.19 2.22
C GLU A 148 -32.16 4.47 0.76
N LEU A 149 -31.51 3.84 -0.22
CA LEU A 149 -31.90 3.95 -1.63
C LEU A 149 -33.28 3.34 -1.89
N PRO A 150 -34.04 3.87 -2.86
CA PRO A 150 -35.23 3.23 -3.39
C PRO A 150 -34.93 1.80 -3.85
N ASP A 151 -35.87 0.86 -3.65
CA ASP A 151 -35.64 -0.56 -3.93
C ASP A 151 -35.34 -0.83 -5.43
N ASP A 152 -35.84 -0.02 -6.34
CA ASP A 152 -35.56 -0.11 -7.78
C ASP A 152 -34.13 0.35 -8.14
N GLN A 153 -33.45 1.11 -7.28
CA GLN A 153 -32.08 1.57 -7.49
C GLN A 153 -31.02 0.63 -6.85
N LYS A 154 -31.39 -0.13 -5.83
CA LYS A 154 -30.47 -1.03 -5.13
C LYS A 154 -29.74 -2.01 -6.02
N PRO A 155 -30.40 -2.69 -7.01
CA PRO A 155 -29.69 -3.60 -7.92
C PRO A 155 -28.62 -2.90 -8.77
N ARG A 156 -28.84 -1.65 -9.20
CA ARG A 156 -27.82 -0.91 -9.94
C ARG A 156 -26.64 -0.54 -9.07
N PHE A 157 -26.89 -0.09 -7.84
CA PHE A 157 -25.83 0.20 -6.88
C PHE A 157 -24.96 -1.04 -6.59
N GLN A 158 -25.59 -2.19 -6.39
CA GLN A 158 -24.92 -3.47 -6.22
C GLN A 158 -24.04 -3.84 -7.43
N ALA A 159 -24.57 -3.70 -8.64
CA ALA A 159 -23.81 -3.95 -9.86
C ALA A 159 -22.59 -3.02 -9.97
N ILE A 160 -22.70 -1.76 -9.55
CA ILE A 160 -21.58 -0.81 -9.50
C ILE A 160 -20.47 -1.34 -8.58
N GLN A 161 -20.80 -1.85 -7.40
CA GLN A 161 -19.81 -2.39 -6.46
C GLN A 161 -19.10 -3.62 -7.05
N GLU A 162 -19.85 -4.54 -7.66
CA GLU A 162 -19.29 -5.73 -8.32
C GLU A 162 -18.37 -5.35 -9.51
N GLU A 163 -18.81 -4.43 -10.36
CA GLU A 163 -18.03 -3.93 -11.49
C GLU A 163 -16.71 -3.27 -11.00
N MET A 164 -16.79 -2.39 -10.00
CA MET A 164 -15.60 -1.70 -9.45
C MET A 164 -14.60 -2.68 -8.82
N ALA A 165 -15.06 -3.69 -8.09
CA ALA A 165 -14.20 -4.71 -7.51
C ALA A 165 -13.42 -5.48 -8.60
N GLY A 166 -14.13 -5.92 -9.65
CA GLY A 166 -13.52 -6.60 -10.80
C GLY A 166 -12.52 -5.72 -11.55
N LEU A 167 -12.86 -4.45 -11.80
CA LEU A 167 -11.98 -3.50 -12.47
C LEU A 167 -10.72 -3.21 -11.64
N GLY A 168 -10.84 -3.06 -10.33
CA GLY A 168 -9.70 -2.84 -9.43
C GLY A 168 -8.73 -4.03 -9.39
N ALA A 169 -9.26 -5.25 -9.31
CA ALA A 169 -8.44 -6.46 -9.39
C ALA A 169 -7.70 -6.53 -10.73
N LYS A 170 -8.41 -6.35 -11.84
CA LYS A 170 -7.84 -6.36 -13.19
C LYS A 170 -6.79 -5.27 -13.39
N PHE A 171 -7.03 -4.07 -12.84
CA PHE A 171 -6.07 -2.95 -12.90
C PHE A 171 -4.72 -3.33 -12.28
N SER A 172 -4.74 -3.93 -11.09
CA SER A 172 -3.52 -4.38 -10.40
C SER A 172 -2.81 -5.52 -11.11
N GLU A 173 -3.57 -6.50 -11.60
CA GLU A 173 -3.03 -7.64 -12.35
C GLU A 173 -2.35 -7.20 -13.65
N ASN A 174 -2.95 -6.27 -14.39
CA ASN A 174 -2.38 -5.72 -15.62
C ASN A 174 -1.01 -5.07 -15.38
N ILE A 175 -0.85 -4.35 -14.26
CA ILE A 175 0.44 -3.74 -13.89
C ILE A 175 1.48 -4.81 -13.56
N LEU A 176 1.10 -5.83 -12.79
CA LEU A 176 2.01 -6.92 -12.44
C LEU A 176 2.46 -7.67 -13.69
N ASP A 177 1.52 -8.02 -14.57
CA ASP A 177 1.79 -8.74 -15.81
C ASP A 177 2.68 -7.92 -16.75
N ALA A 178 2.37 -6.64 -16.97
CA ALA A 178 3.18 -5.73 -17.78
C ALA A 178 4.58 -5.53 -17.20
N THR A 179 4.71 -5.45 -15.87
CA THR A 179 6.00 -5.35 -15.20
C THR A 179 6.86 -6.60 -15.40
N ASN A 180 6.25 -7.79 -15.28
CA ASN A 180 6.93 -9.07 -15.40
C ASN A 180 7.27 -9.45 -16.84
N ALA A 181 6.47 -9.00 -17.81
CA ALA A 181 6.68 -9.30 -19.24
C ALA A 181 7.91 -8.62 -19.81
N TYR A 182 8.34 -7.51 -19.21
CA TYR A 182 9.49 -6.76 -19.72
C TYR A 182 10.82 -7.36 -19.29
N ALA A 183 11.72 -7.49 -20.28
CA ALA A 183 13.11 -7.85 -20.05
C ALA A 183 14.00 -7.11 -21.07
N HIS A 184 14.98 -6.39 -20.58
CA HIS A 184 16.04 -5.81 -21.38
C HIS A 184 17.35 -6.56 -21.14
N ILE A 185 17.93 -7.10 -22.20
CA ILE A 185 19.19 -7.85 -22.12
C ILE A 185 20.31 -6.97 -22.61
N VAL A 186 21.25 -6.64 -21.71
CA VAL A 186 22.51 -6.00 -22.05
C VAL A 186 23.51 -7.07 -22.40
N SER A 187 24.11 -7.00 -23.59
CA SER A 187 25.10 -7.96 -24.08
C SER A 187 26.52 -7.40 -24.09
N VAL A 188 26.66 -6.09 -23.91
CA VAL A 188 27.92 -5.38 -23.98
C VAL A 188 28.29 -4.82 -22.61
N GLU A 189 29.37 -5.31 -22.01
CA GLU A 189 29.78 -4.95 -20.66
C GLU A 189 29.99 -3.43 -20.45
N SER A 190 30.43 -2.71 -21.48
CA SER A 190 30.63 -1.25 -21.38
C SER A 190 29.32 -0.45 -21.15
N GLU A 191 28.15 -1.02 -21.44
CA GLU A 191 26.86 -0.40 -21.17
C GLU A 191 26.49 -0.44 -19.67
N LEU A 192 27.19 -1.28 -18.88
CA LEU A 192 27.01 -1.38 -17.44
C LEU A 192 27.81 -0.34 -16.64
N ALA A 193 28.59 0.50 -17.33
CA ALA A 193 29.39 1.53 -16.66
C ALA A 193 28.53 2.39 -15.73
N GLY A 194 29.06 2.67 -14.54
CA GLY A 194 28.39 3.42 -13.48
C GLY A 194 27.49 2.60 -12.55
N LEU A 195 27.05 1.41 -12.97
CA LEU A 195 26.19 0.56 -12.12
C LEU A 195 26.97 -0.03 -10.94
N PRO A 196 26.37 -0.12 -9.76
CA PRO A 196 26.94 -0.82 -8.59
C PRO A 196 27.18 -2.32 -8.86
N ALA A 197 28.19 -2.89 -8.22
CA ALA A 197 28.59 -4.28 -8.44
C ALA A 197 27.49 -5.30 -8.05
N ASP A 198 26.76 -5.03 -6.98
CA ASP A 198 25.63 -5.85 -6.54
C ASP A 198 24.48 -5.85 -7.57
N VAL A 199 24.20 -4.70 -8.19
CA VAL A 199 23.21 -4.56 -9.27
C VAL A 199 23.63 -5.35 -10.52
N ILE A 200 24.90 -5.25 -10.91
CA ILE A 200 25.45 -6.02 -12.04
C ILE A 200 25.35 -7.52 -11.76
N THR A 201 25.69 -7.95 -10.54
CA THR A 201 25.61 -9.35 -10.13
C THR A 201 24.15 -9.85 -10.17
N ALA A 202 23.22 -9.08 -9.62
CA ALA A 202 21.79 -9.41 -9.65
C ALA A 202 21.24 -9.54 -11.09
N ALA A 203 21.64 -8.62 -11.98
CA ALA A 203 21.26 -8.67 -13.39
C ALA A 203 21.82 -9.90 -14.12
N ARG A 204 23.04 -10.33 -13.76
CA ARG A 204 23.65 -11.55 -14.29
C ARG A 204 22.91 -12.80 -13.81
N GLU A 205 22.67 -12.92 -12.51
CA GLU A 205 21.88 -14.03 -11.93
C GLU A 205 20.48 -14.11 -12.55
N ALA A 206 19.84 -12.95 -12.80
CA ALA A 206 18.54 -12.90 -13.47
C ALA A 206 18.60 -13.37 -14.93
N ALA A 207 19.70 -13.08 -15.65
CA ALA A 207 19.94 -13.57 -17.01
C ALA A 207 20.17 -15.09 -17.02
N GLU A 208 21.01 -15.59 -16.13
CA GLU A 208 21.29 -17.02 -15.95
C GLU A 208 20.02 -17.81 -15.64
N LYS A 209 19.20 -17.32 -14.70
CA LYS A 209 17.88 -17.91 -14.37
C LYS A 209 16.94 -17.94 -15.57
N ALA A 210 17.03 -16.95 -16.44
CA ALA A 210 16.24 -16.88 -17.68
C ALA A 210 16.84 -17.70 -18.85
N GLY A 211 18.03 -18.27 -18.67
CA GLY A 211 18.72 -19.05 -19.73
C GLY A 211 19.25 -18.18 -20.88
N VAL A 212 19.56 -16.90 -20.62
CA VAL A 212 20.10 -15.96 -21.62
C VAL A 212 21.49 -15.48 -21.23
N GLU A 213 22.33 -15.18 -22.23
CA GLU A 213 23.65 -14.60 -22.00
C GLU A 213 23.55 -13.09 -21.76
N GLY A 214 24.46 -12.53 -20.93
CA GLY A 214 24.52 -11.11 -20.62
C GLY A 214 23.93 -10.76 -19.27
N TRP A 215 23.25 -9.62 -19.20
CA TRP A 215 22.66 -9.06 -17.99
C TRP A 215 21.22 -8.67 -18.25
N LYS A 216 20.31 -9.19 -17.42
CA LYS A 216 18.86 -8.97 -17.58
C LYS A 216 18.38 -7.90 -16.62
N PHE A 217 17.80 -6.83 -17.14
CA PHE A 217 17.11 -5.78 -16.39
C PHE A 217 15.61 -5.84 -16.61
N GLY A 218 14.85 -5.67 -15.53
CA GLY A 218 13.39 -5.62 -15.53
C GLY A 218 12.86 -4.28 -14.99
N LEU A 219 11.54 -4.22 -14.79
CA LEU A 219 10.86 -3.01 -14.32
C LEU A 219 10.51 -3.04 -12.82
N LYS A 220 10.89 -4.08 -12.07
CA LYS A 220 10.78 -4.08 -10.61
C LYS A 220 11.80 -3.08 -10.03
N MET A 221 11.41 -2.41 -8.95
CA MET A 221 12.20 -1.33 -8.36
C MET A 221 13.68 -1.71 -8.09
N PRO A 222 14.00 -2.90 -7.52
CA PRO A 222 15.40 -3.29 -7.31
C PRO A 222 16.25 -3.39 -8.59
N SER A 223 15.63 -3.58 -9.74
CA SER A 223 16.31 -3.62 -11.06
C SER A 223 16.27 -2.27 -11.76
N TYR A 224 15.10 -1.60 -11.74
CA TYR A 224 14.86 -0.36 -12.49
C TYR A 224 15.55 0.87 -11.87
N LEU A 225 15.35 1.09 -10.56
CA LEU A 225 15.81 2.32 -9.91
C LEU A 225 17.34 2.50 -9.96
N PRO A 226 18.16 1.47 -9.68
CA PRO A 226 19.62 1.62 -9.78
C PRO A 226 20.11 1.97 -11.20
N VAL A 227 19.45 1.48 -12.25
CA VAL A 227 19.78 1.88 -13.63
C VAL A 227 19.52 3.36 -13.81
N MET A 228 18.38 3.86 -13.33
CA MET A 228 18.04 5.29 -13.44
C MET A 228 19.00 6.19 -12.66
N GLN A 229 19.52 5.72 -11.52
CA GLN A 229 20.41 6.52 -10.65
C GLN A 229 21.88 6.45 -11.05
N TYR A 230 22.35 5.29 -11.54
CA TYR A 230 23.79 5.03 -11.65
C TYR A 230 24.30 4.74 -13.05
N ALA A 231 23.48 4.20 -13.97
CA ALA A 231 23.98 3.82 -15.29
C ALA A 231 24.49 5.04 -16.07
N ASP A 232 25.76 5.02 -16.51
CA ASP A 232 26.32 6.07 -17.34
C ASP A 232 25.69 6.06 -18.76
N SER A 233 25.23 4.90 -19.23
CA SER A 233 24.53 4.74 -20.51
C SER A 233 23.18 5.47 -20.52
N ARG A 234 23.12 6.62 -21.19
CA ARG A 234 21.89 7.40 -21.36
C ARG A 234 20.81 6.63 -22.12
N SER A 235 21.21 5.86 -23.13
CA SER A 235 20.28 5.03 -23.91
C SER A 235 19.66 3.91 -23.08
N LEU A 236 20.41 3.31 -22.16
CA LEU A 236 19.88 2.31 -21.24
C LEU A 236 18.84 2.94 -20.30
N ARG A 237 19.14 4.11 -19.73
CA ARG A 237 18.17 4.84 -18.89
C ARG A 237 16.90 5.20 -19.67
N GLU A 238 17.02 5.75 -20.87
CA GLU A 238 15.86 6.08 -21.73
C GLU A 238 15.01 4.85 -22.03
N THR A 239 15.63 3.72 -22.38
CA THR A 239 14.95 2.48 -22.72
C THR A 239 14.12 1.97 -21.55
N LEU A 240 14.73 1.88 -20.35
CA LEU A 240 13.99 1.42 -19.16
C LEU A 240 12.95 2.43 -18.70
N TYR A 241 13.25 3.74 -18.75
CA TYR A 241 12.29 4.77 -18.39
C TYR A 241 11.04 4.71 -19.27
N ARG A 242 11.22 4.60 -20.58
CA ARG A 242 10.12 4.50 -21.53
C ARG A 242 9.26 3.27 -21.25
N ALA A 243 9.90 2.12 -21.06
CA ALA A 243 9.20 0.88 -20.72
C ALA A 243 8.42 1.01 -19.39
N TYR A 244 9.05 1.56 -18.35
CA TYR A 244 8.41 1.77 -17.05
C TYR A 244 7.23 2.74 -17.11
N ALA A 245 7.38 3.85 -17.83
CA ALA A 245 6.40 4.93 -17.90
C ALA A 245 5.19 4.60 -18.79
N THR A 246 5.27 3.57 -19.62
CA THR A 246 4.20 3.14 -20.54
C THR A 246 3.61 1.76 -20.17
N ARG A 247 3.88 1.27 -18.95
CA ARG A 247 3.30 0.02 -18.48
C ARG A 247 1.77 0.11 -18.39
N ALA A 248 1.12 -0.98 -18.72
CA ALA A 248 -0.34 -1.10 -18.67
C ALA A 248 -1.06 0.06 -19.41
N ALA A 249 -0.55 0.44 -20.59
CA ALA A 249 -1.09 1.51 -21.39
C ALA A 249 -1.27 1.08 -22.86
N GLU A 250 -2.00 1.90 -23.61
CA GLU A 250 -2.33 1.71 -25.02
C GLU A 250 -1.11 1.80 -25.95
N ILE A 251 0.04 2.17 -25.44
CA ILE A 251 1.24 2.42 -26.23
C ILE A 251 1.90 1.10 -26.61
N ASP A 252 2.07 0.86 -27.91
CA ASP A 252 2.89 -0.25 -28.38
C ASP A 252 4.36 0.02 -28.05
N ASN A 253 4.89 -0.74 -27.11
CA ASN A 253 6.27 -0.69 -26.64
C ASN A 253 7.02 -2.01 -26.88
N GLY A 254 6.45 -2.92 -27.69
CA GLY A 254 7.06 -4.18 -28.09
C GLY A 254 6.95 -5.32 -27.07
N TYR A 255 6.40 -5.09 -25.87
CA TYR A 255 6.24 -6.13 -24.85
C TYR A 255 4.85 -6.12 -24.17
N SER A 256 4.16 -4.97 -24.17
CA SER A 256 2.83 -4.82 -23.59
C SER A 256 1.77 -5.45 -24.49
N LYS A 257 0.71 -5.96 -23.86
CA LYS A 257 -0.43 -6.52 -24.58
C LYS A 257 -1.62 -5.58 -24.49
N PRO A 258 -2.46 -5.48 -25.54
CA PRO A 258 -3.64 -4.61 -25.52
C PRO A 258 -4.58 -4.87 -24.34
N GLU A 259 -4.70 -6.13 -23.90
CA GLU A 259 -5.55 -6.53 -22.77
C GLU A 259 -5.04 -6.04 -21.40
N TRP A 260 -3.81 -5.53 -21.34
CA TRP A 260 -3.24 -4.93 -20.13
C TRP A 260 -3.40 -3.40 -20.06
N ASP A 261 -4.05 -2.80 -21.06
CA ASP A 261 -4.30 -1.36 -21.05
C ASP A 261 -5.30 -0.97 -19.95
N ASN A 262 -4.84 -0.21 -18.97
CA ASN A 262 -5.65 0.30 -17.87
C ASN A 262 -6.41 1.61 -18.21
N GLY A 263 -6.17 2.22 -19.35
CA GLY A 263 -6.86 3.44 -19.77
C GLY A 263 -8.40 3.30 -19.79
N PRO A 264 -8.94 2.28 -20.48
CA PRO A 264 -10.39 2.00 -20.46
C PRO A 264 -10.91 1.70 -19.04
N LEU A 265 -10.13 1.00 -18.20
CA LEU A 265 -10.51 0.69 -16.83
C LEU A 265 -10.63 1.96 -15.98
N ILE A 266 -9.68 2.91 -16.12
CA ILE A 266 -9.74 4.22 -15.45
C ILE A 266 -11.05 4.93 -15.78
N GLN A 267 -11.42 5.01 -17.05
CA GLN A 267 -12.63 5.67 -17.51
C GLN A 267 -13.89 5.03 -16.90
N GLN A 268 -13.95 3.69 -16.89
CA GLN A 268 -15.07 2.95 -16.31
C GLN A 268 -15.14 3.16 -14.79
N ILE A 269 -14.04 3.04 -14.07
CA ILE A 269 -13.98 3.26 -12.62
C ILE A 269 -14.48 4.67 -12.26
N LEU A 270 -14.01 5.69 -12.97
CA LEU A 270 -14.42 7.07 -12.71
C LEU A 270 -15.91 7.30 -13.01
N ALA A 271 -16.44 6.70 -14.07
CA ALA A 271 -17.86 6.77 -14.41
C ALA A 271 -18.73 6.11 -13.34
N LEU A 272 -18.32 4.91 -12.86
CA LEU A 272 -19.03 4.18 -11.80
C LEU A 272 -19.01 4.95 -10.47
N ARG A 273 -17.88 5.52 -10.09
CA ARG A 273 -17.76 6.37 -8.88
C ARG A 273 -18.64 7.60 -8.96
N ALA A 274 -18.70 8.27 -10.11
CA ALA A 274 -19.56 9.41 -10.32
C ALA A 274 -21.05 9.01 -10.27
N GLU A 275 -21.43 7.84 -10.76
CA GLU A 275 -22.78 7.31 -10.67
C GLU A 275 -23.15 6.96 -9.23
N GLU A 276 -22.27 6.26 -8.51
CA GLU A 276 -22.42 5.93 -7.09
C GLU A 276 -22.67 7.18 -6.24
N ALA A 277 -21.84 8.20 -6.39
CA ALA A 277 -21.99 9.45 -5.65
C ALA A 277 -23.34 10.12 -5.87
N ARG A 278 -23.80 10.19 -7.14
CA ARG A 278 -25.13 10.74 -7.47
C ARG A 278 -26.27 9.93 -6.86
N MET A 279 -26.16 8.58 -6.90
CA MET A 279 -27.17 7.71 -6.28
C MET A 279 -27.28 7.96 -4.78
N LEU A 280 -26.16 8.16 -4.10
CA LEU A 280 -26.10 8.47 -2.67
C LEU A 280 -26.46 9.94 -2.33
N GLY A 281 -26.75 10.78 -3.33
CA GLY A 281 -27.13 12.18 -3.12
C GLY A 281 -25.97 13.14 -2.92
N TYR A 282 -24.73 12.73 -3.21
CA TYR A 282 -23.55 13.59 -3.18
C TYR A 282 -23.29 14.22 -4.55
N ARG A 283 -22.62 15.38 -4.56
CA ARG A 283 -22.24 16.08 -5.81
C ARG A 283 -21.22 15.28 -6.62
N ASN A 284 -20.26 14.67 -5.95
CA ASN A 284 -19.15 13.94 -6.54
C ASN A 284 -18.59 12.89 -5.59
N TYR A 285 -17.72 12.02 -6.11
CA TYR A 285 -17.14 10.93 -5.33
C TYR A 285 -16.17 11.40 -4.24
N ALA A 286 -15.53 12.57 -4.39
CA ALA A 286 -14.68 13.13 -3.35
C ALA A 286 -15.49 13.42 -2.06
N GLU A 287 -16.74 13.89 -2.17
CA GLU A 287 -17.61 14.04 -0.99
C GLU A 287 -17.90 12.69 -0.32
N VAL A 288 -18.21 11.64 -1.09
CA VAL A 288 -18.42 10.28 -0.56
C VAL A 288 -17.18 9.78 0.17
N SER A 289 -16.02 9.92 -0.45
CA SER A 289 -14.73 9.48 0.10
C SER A 289 -14.38 10.17 1.42
N LEU A 290 -14.76 11.43 1.61
CA LEU A 290 -14.44 12.20 2.81
C LEU A 290 -15.36 11.90 4.00
N VAL A 291 -16.54 11.31 3.79
CA VAL A 291 -17.49 11.04 4.89
C VAL A 291 -16.87 10.34 6.11
N PRO A 292 -16.01 9.31 5.95
CA PRO A 292 -15.34 8.65 7.08
C PRO A 292 -13.98 9.27 7.47
N LYS A 293 -13.61 10.45 6.93
CA LYS A 293 -12.28 11.05 7.12
C LYS A 293 -12.33 12.25 8.06
N MET A 294 -11.15 12.81 8.41
CA MET A 294 -11.01 14.00 9.25
C MET A 294 -11.37 15.29 8.50
N ALA A 295 -11.01 15.37 7.21
CA ALA A 295 -11.31 16.54 6.40
C ALA A 295 -12.82 16.64 6.13
N ASP A 296 -13.38 17.83 6.31
CA ASP A 296 -14.82 18.05 6.21
C ASP A 296 -15.33 18.12 4.77
N THR A 297 -14.57 18.73 3.87
CA THR A 297 -15.01 18.99 2.48
C THR A 297 -13.87 18.85 1.47
N PRO A 298 -14.16 18.48 0.20
CA PRO A 298 -13.18 18.51 -0.87
C PRO A 298 -12.53 19.88 -1.08
N ASP A 299 -13.27 20.97 -0.89
CA ASP A 299 -12.74 22.34 -1.02
C ASP A 299 -11.71 22.66 0.07
N GLN A 300 -11.89 22.15 1.29
CA GLN A 300 -10.90 22.27 2.37
C GLN A 300 -9.59 21.57 1.98
N VAL A 301 -9.68 20.35 1.46
CA VAL A 301 -8.51 19.58 1.00
C VAL A 301 -7.83 20.28 -0.17
N LEU A 302 -8.60 20.75 -1.16
CA LEU A 302 -8.09 21.49 -2.31
C LEU A 302 -7.35 22.76 -1.88
N GLY A 303 -7.92 23.52 -0.94
CA GLY A 303 -7.29 24.71 -0.38
C GLY A 303 -5.96 24.39 0.30
N PHE A 304 -5.91 23.34 1.11
CA PHE A 304 -4.69 22.85 1.78
C PHE A 304 -3.61 22.47 0.77
N LEU A 305 -3.93 21.68 -0.25
CA LEU A 305 -2.98 21.26 -1.26
C LEU A 305 -2.43 22.43 -2.08
N ARG A 306 -3.29 23.38 -2.46
CA ARG A 306 -2.89 24.57 -3.22
C ARG A 306 -2.03 25.52 -2.41
N GLU A 307 -2.33 25.69 -1.12
CA GLU A 307 -1.48 26.47 -0.22
C GLU A 307 -0.08 25.88 -0.11
N LEU A 308 0.03 24.56 0.04
CA LEU A 308 1.31 23.87 0.03
C LEU A 308 2.04 24.02 -1.31
N ALA A 309 1.33 23.94 -2.44
CA ALA A 309 1.89 24.09 -3.76
C ALA A 309 2.51 25.50 -3.98
N VAL A 310 1.80 26.55 -3.55
CA VAL A 310 2.31 27.93 -3.60
C VAL A 310 3.60 28.08 -2.80
N LYS A 311 3.69 27.42 -1.65
CA LYS A 311 4.89 27.47 -0.79
C LYS A 311 6.05 26.63 -1.35
N ALA A 312 5.76 25.44 -1.89
CA ALA A 312 6.79 24.49 -2.33
C ALA A 312 7.35 24.82 -3.73
N LYS A 313 6.55 25.34 -4.65
CA LYS A 313 6.92 25.55 -6.06
C LYS A 313 8.18 26.41 -6.26
N PRO A 314 8.40 27.53 -5.55
CA PRO A 314 9.63 28.31 -5.69
C PRO A 314 10.90 27.55 -5.29
N PHE A 315 10.80 26.60 -4.34
CA PHE A 315 11.90 25.72 -3.97
C PHE A 315 12.15 24.68 -5.07
N ALA A 316 11.09 24.05 -5.58
CA ALA A 316 11.18 23.11 -6.69
C ALA A 316 11.78 23.74 -7.96
N GLU A 317 11.43 24.98 -8.27
CA GLU A 317 12.01 25.72 -9.40
C GLU A 317 13.52 25.96 -9.22
N ARG A 318 13.96 26.26 -8.00
CA ARG A 318 15.39 26.39 -7.69
C ARG A 318 16.12 25.06 -7.78
N ASP A 319 15.55 24.00 -7.20
CA ASP A 319 16.10 22.65 -7.27
C ASP A 319 16.31 22.22 -8.72
N LEU A 320 15.31 22.44 -9.59
CA LEU A 320 15.39 22.08 -11.00
C LEU A 320 16.39 22.94 -11.77
N ALA A 321 16.46 24.24 -11.46
CA ALA A 321 17.42 25.15 -12.10
C ALA A 321 18.86 24.74 -11.78
N GLU A 322 19.15 24.43 -10.51
CA GLU A 322 20.45 23.91 -10.05
C GLU A 322 20.78 22.59 -10.76
N LEU A 323 19.84 21.66 -10.80
CA LEU A 323 20.02 20.36 -11.44
C LEU A 323 20.33 20.51 -12.94
N ARG A 324 19.60 21.37 -13.67
CA ARG A 324 19.82 21.63 -15.10
C ARG A 324 21.19 22.25 -15.37
N ALA A 325 21.59 23.22 -14.56
CA ALA A 325 22.91 23.83 -14.66
C ALA A 325 24.02 22.79 -14.46
N PHE A 326 23.95 22.03 -13.39
CA PHE A 326 24.92 20.96 -13.10
C PHE A 326 24.96 19.90 -14.22
N ALA A 327 23.79 19.41 -14.67
CA ALA A 327 23.69 18.42 -15.74
C ALA A 327 24.33 18.88 -17.03
N SER A 328 24.09 20.14 -17.43
CA SER A 328 24.69 20.74 -18.65
C SER A 328 26.19 20.94 -18.51
N GLU A 329 26.65 21.52 -17.38
CA GLU A 329 28.04 21.93 -17.21
C GLU A 329 28.97 20.77 -16.90
N ASN A 330 28.51 19.80 -16.10
CA ASN A 330 29.36 18.72 -15.57
C ASN A 330 29.12 17.36 -16.23
N LEU A 331 27.93 17.13 -16.81
CA LEU A 331 27.55 15.82 -17.37
C LEU A 331 27.30 15.87 -18.87
N GLY A 332 27.29 17.08 -19.51
CA GLY A 332 26.98 17.23 -20.92
C GLY A 332 25.55 16.87 -21.30
N LEU A 333 24.62 16.88 -20.33
CA LEU A 333 23.22 16.55 -20.51
C LEU A 333 22.39 17.83 -20.74
N SER A 334 22.26 18.20 -22.02
CA SER A 334 21.45 19.35 -22.43
C SER A 334 20.73 19.03 -23.74
N PRO A 335 19.36 19.02 -23.74
CA PRO A 335 18.49 19.23 -22.58
C PRO A 335 18.55 18.07 -21.57
N LEU A 336 18.24 18.39 -20.31
CA LEU A 336 18.01 17.40 -19.27
C LEU A 336 16.66 16.73 -19.52
N GLU A 337 16.69 15.45 -19.86
CA GLU A 337 15.48 14.66 -20.11
C GLU A 337 14.99 13.95 -18.84
N PRO A 338 13.72 13.53 -18.76
CA PRO A 338 13.19 12.85 -17.57
C PRO A 338 13.99 11.63 -17.12
N TRP A 339 14.54 10.85 -18.03
CA TRP A 339 15.40 9.69 -17.73
C TRP A 339 16.81 10.05 -17.26
N ASP A 340 17.18 11.33 -17.32
CA ASP A 340 18.45 11.83 -16.80
C ASP A 340 18.33 12.36 -15.37
N VAL A 341 17.10 12.65 -14.89
CA VAL A 341 16.86 13.37 -13.63
C VAL A 341 17.45 12.62 -12.42
N ALA A 342 17.13 11.34 -12.25
CA ALA A 342 17.63 10.55 -11.13
C ALA A 342 19.17 10.41 -11.17
N TYR A 343 19.73 10.18 -12.34
CA TYR A 343 21.18 10.11 -12.57
C TYR A 343 21.87 11.42 -12.23
N ALA A 344 21.39 12.52 -12.79
CA ALA A 344 21.97 13.85 -12.54
C ALA A 344 21.82 14.27 -11.07
N SER A 345 20.69 13.94 -10.44
CA SER A 345 20.45 14.22 -9.02
C SER A 345 21.44 13.46 -8.13
N GLU A 346 21.72 12.18 -8.39
CA GLU A 346 22.73 11.42 -7.64
C GLU A 346 24.13 12.05 -7.79
N LYS A 347 24.53 12.41 -9.01
CA LYS A 347 25.81 13.07 -9.25
C LYS A 347 25.91 14.45 -8.58
N LEU A 348 24.82 15.23 -8.59
CA LEU A 348 24.74 16.52 -7.90
C LEU A 348 24.82 16.36 -6.38
N ARG A 349 24.14 15.36 -5.82
CA ARG A 349 24.21 15.05 -4.39
C ARG A 349 25.64 14.70 -3.96
N VAL A 350 26.32 13.86 -4.73
CA VAL A 350 27.74 13.54 -4.49
C VAL A 350 28.60 14.80 -4.55
N ALA A 351 28.37 15.68 -5.52
CA ALA A 351 29.13 16.93 -5.67
C ALA A 351 28.90 17.89 -4.49
N ASN A 352 27.67 18.02 -4.01
CA ASN A 352 27.30 18.96 -2.96
C ASN A 352 27.61 18.47 -1.54
N TYR A 353 27.45 17.16 -1.29
CA TYR A 353 27.53 16.60 0.07
C TYR A 353 28.65 15.58 0.28
N ALA A 354 29.38 15.23 -0.78
CA ALA A 354 30.52 14.31 -0.75
C ALA A 354 30.19 12.92 -0.17
N PHE A 355 29.01 12.37 -0.51
CA PHE A 355 28.63 10.98 -0.24
C PHE A 355 27.65 10.47 -1.33
N SER A 356 27.56 9.16 -1.49
CA SER A 356 26.56 8.50 -2.34
C SER A 356 25.64 7.60 -1.51
N GLU A 357 24.44 7.34 -2.00
CA GLU A 357 23.55 6.36 -1.37
C GLU A 357 24.13 4.95 -1.41
N GLN A 358 24.87 4.62 -2.45
CA GLN A 358 25.54 3.34 -2.55
C GLN A 358 26.60 3.14 -1.45
N GLU A 359 27.35 4.19 -1.09
CA GLU A 359 28.31 4.16 0.02
C GLU A 359 27.59 3.88 1.35
N VAL A 360 26.45 4.53 1.59
CA VAL A 360 25.65 4.33 2.81
C VAL A 360 25.05 2.94 2.85
N LYS A 361 24.58 2.43 1.70
CA LYS A 361 24.00 1.09 1.55
C LYS A 361 24.95 -0.03 2.02
N GLU A 362 26.26 0.15 1.86
CA GLU A 362 27.26 -0.82 2.36
C GLU A 362 27.26 -0.97 3.89
N TYR A 363 26.73 0.00 4.62
CA TYR A 363 26.58 -0.03 6.07
C TYR A 363 25.22 -0.50 6.57
N LEU A 364 24.29 -0.82 5.66
CA LEU A 364 22.90 -1.19 5.97
C LEU A 364 22.57 -2.66 5.60
N PRO A 365 23.38 -3.66 6.07
CA PRO A 365 23.00 -5.04 5.87
C PRO A 365 21.72 -5.34 6.65
N GLU A 366 20.82 -6.08 6.04
CA GLU A 366 19.47 -6.34 6.52
C GLU A 366 19.39 -6.73 8.00
N HIS A 367 20.22 -7.69 8.44
CA HIS A 367 20.20 -8.17 9.83
C HIS A 367 20.50 -7.06 10.85
N LYS A 368 21.37 -6.11 10.50
CA LYS A 368 21.67 -4.96 11.36
C LYS A 368 20.56 -3.93 11.38
N VAL A 369 19.95 -3.69 10.22
CA VAL A 369 18.78 -2.80 10.13
C VAL A 369 17.64 -3.36 11.00
N LEU A 370 17.35 -4.65 10.91
CA LEU A 370 16.33 -5.29 11.75
C LEU A 370 16.67 -5.25 13.24
N ASP A 371 17.92 -5.53 13.63
CA ASP A 371 18.36 -5.42 15.02
C ASP A 371 18.16 -3.99 15.56
N GLY A 372 18.47 -2.97 14.76
CA GLY A 372 18.28 -1.58 15.12
C GLY A 372 16.80 -1.19 15.24
N LEU A 373 15.97 -1.59 14.26
CA LEU A 373 14.53 -1.38 14.29
C LEU A 373 13.90 -2.00 15.55
N ILE A 374 14.23 -3.26 15.85
CA ILE A 374 13.74 -3.97 17.03
C ILE A 374 14.09 -3.18 18.30
N LYS A 375 15.34 -2.74 18.46
CA LYS A 375 15.77 -1.96 19.63
C LYS A 375 15.02 -0.65 19.77
N VAL A 376 14.74 0.06 18.68
CA VAL A 376 13.95 1.30 18.71
C VAL A 376 12.55 1.00 19.24
N VAL A 377 11.88 -0.01 18.67
CA VAL A 377 10.52 -0.39 19.08
C VAL A 377 10.49 -0.84 20.55
N GLU A 378 11.44 -1.69 20.97
CA GLU A 378 11.52 -2.17 22.35
C GLU A 378 11.69 -1.03 23.35
N ARG A 379 12.54 -0.03 23.00
CA ARG A 379 12.79 1.14 23.85
C ARG A 379 11.59 2.09 23.93
N LEU A 380 10.95 2.37 22.78
CA LEU A 380 9.82 3.30 22.73
C LEU A 380 8.55 2.73 23.41
N TYR A 381 8.27 1.47 23.20
CA TYR A 381 6.99 0.88 23.60
C TYR A 381 7.09 -0.09 24.79
N GLN A 382 8.29 -0.29 25.34
CA GLN A 382 8.55 -1.19 26.48
C GLN A 382 8.04 -2.61 26.21
N VAL A 383 8.38 -3.12 25.04
CA VAL A 383 8.08 -4.49 24.57
C VAL A 383 9.37 -5.23 24.27
N SER A 384 9.29 -6.54 24.04
CA SER A 384 10.38 -7.32 23.47
C SER A 384 9.90 -7.99 22.18
N ILE A 385 10.74 -8.00 21.15
CA ILE A 385 10.47 -8.63 19.85
C ILE A 385 11.44 -9.79 19.68
N LYS A 386 10.88 -10.97 19.37
CA LYS A 386 11.66 -12.20 19.21
C LYS A 386 11.22 -12.95 17.96
N PRO A 387 12.14 -13.66 17.27
CA PRO A 387 11.75 -14.64 16.29
C PRO A 387 10.76 -15.65 16.88
N ASP A 388 9.77 -16.03 16.08
CA ASP A 388 8.76 -17.03 16.45
C ASP A 388 8.59 -18.03 15.31
N SER A 389 7.81 -19.08 15.54
CA SER A 389 7.50 -20.10 14.54
C SER A 389 6.03 -20.03 14.15
N GLY A 390 5.76 -19.94 12.87
CA GLY A 390 4.40 -19.93 12.31
C GLY A 390 4.39 -20.43 10.87
N PRO A 391 3.22 -20.86 10.35
CA PRO A 391 3.09 -21.20 8.93
C PRO A 391 3.37 -19.98 8.06
N VAL A 392 4.19 -20.14 7.03
CA VAL A 392 4.55 -19.07 6.08
C VAL A 392 4.22 -19.50 4.65
N TRP A 393 3.98 -18.53 3.76
CA TRP A 393 3.65 -18.76 2.34
C TRP A 393 4.88 -18.83 1.43
N HIS A 394 6.03 -18.32 1.92
CA HIS A 394 7.29 -18.31 1.16
C HIS A 394 8.48 -18.48 2.11
N PRO A 395 9.59 -19.17 1.69
CA PRO A 395 10.77 -19.38 2.54
C PRO A 395 11.43 -18.10 3.07
N ASP A 396 11.33 -16.99 2.34
CA ASP A 396 11.92 -15.70 2.74
C ASP A 396 11.10 -14.96 3.79
N VAL A 397 9.88 -15.42 4.07
CA VAL A 397 9.00 -14.79 5.07
C VAL A 397 9.46 -15.19 6.46
N ARG A 398 9.63 -14.20 7.32
CA ARG A 398 9.96 -14.40 8.73
C ARG A 398 8.75 -14.10 9.61
N PHE A 399 8.74 -14.71 10.78
CA PHE A 399 7.66 -14.53 11.74
C PHE A 399 8.22 -14.12 13.11
N PHE A 400 7.58 -13.15 13.75
CA PHE A 400 8.02 -12.56 15.01
C PHE A 400 6.87 -12.47 16.00
N ARG A 401 7.22 -12.49 17.29
CA ARG A 401 6.31 -12.22 18.40
C ARG A 401 6.72 -10.98 19.17
N ILE A 402 5.74 -10.25 19.64
CA ILE A 402 5.89 -9.09 20.51
C ILE A 402 5.36 -9.46 21.90
N GLU A 403 6.18 -9.25 22.93
CA GLU A 403 5.81 -9.53 24.33
C GLU A 403 5.94 -8.25 25.16
N ARG A 404 5.03 -8.08 26.12
CA ARG A 404 5.14 -7.07 27.18
C ARG A 404 5.10 -7.78 28.53
N ALA A 405 6.13 -7.61 29.35
CA ALA A 405 6.27 -8.31 30.64
C ALA A 405 6.09 -9.85 30.53
N GLY A 406 6.60 -10.44 29.45
CA GLY A 406 6.50 -11.88 29.19
C GLY A 406 5.15 -12.37 28.68
N GLN A 407 4.19 -11.49 28.45
CA GLN A 407 2.89 -11.81 27.87
C GLN A 407 2.85 -11.47 26.39
N LEU A 408 2.30 -12.36 25.58
CA LEU A 408 2.12 -12.12 24.13
C LEU A 408 1.17 -10.93 23.93
N VAL A 409 1.63 -9.94 23.14
CA VAL A 409 0.86 -8.74 22.78
C VAL A 409 0.38 -8.83 21.34
N GLY A 410 1.22 -9.31 20.45
CA GLY A 410 0.93 -9.47 19.01
C GLY A 410 2.03 -10.22 18.30
N GLN A 411 1.79 -10.54 17.03
CA GLN A 411 2.75 -11.23 16.17
C GLN A 411 2.72 -10.61 14.76
N PHE A 412 3.79 -10.77 13.99
CA PHE A 412 3.79 -10.27 12.61
C PHE A 412 4.64 -11.12 11.68
N TYR A 413 4.20 -11.16 10.44
CA TYR A 413 4.96 -11.67 9.31
C TYR A 413 5.75 -10.54 8.68
N LEU A 414 6.97 -10.82 8.26
CA LEU A 414 7.87 -9.88 7.59
C LEU A 414 8.29 -10.46 6.23
N ASP A 415 7.76 -9.90 5.16
CA ASP A 415 8.00 -10.31 3.76
C ASP A 415 8.69 -9.18 2.99
N LEU A 416 10.02 -9.17 3.00
CA LEU A 416 10.81 -8.01 2.59
C LEU A 416 11.15 -7.97 1.10
N TYR A 417 11.33 -9.13 0.42
CA TYR A 417 11.97 -9.15 -0.89
C TYR A 417 10.97 -9.14 -2.05
N ALA A 418 11.35 -8.48 -3.13
CA ALA A 418 10.60 -8.51 -4.38
C ALA A 418 10.58 -9.92 -5.01
N ARG A 419 9.43 -10.32 -5.57
CA ARG A 419 9.22 -11.57 -6.31
C ARG A 419 8.34 -11.36 -7.53
N ASP A 420 8.39 -12.27 -8.50
CA ASP A 420 7.56 -12.18 -9.72
C ASP A 420 6.07 -12.34 -9.43
N THR A 421 5.72 -13.12 -8.41
CA THR A 421 4.34 -13.36 -7.96
C THR A 421 3.84 -12.34 -6.93
N LYS A 422 4.58 -11.28 -6.65
CA LYS A 422 4.27 -10.30 -5.60
C LYS A 422 4.01 -8.93 -6.20
N LYS A 423 2.91 -8.31 -5.82
CA LYS A 423 2.59 -6.92 -6.20
C LYS A 423 3.68 -5.97 -5.74
N GLY A 424 3.95 -4.94 -6.54
CA GLY A 424 4.93 -3.90 -6.19
C GLY A 424 4.42 -2.96 -5.10
N GLY A 425 5.34 -2.19 -4.52
CA GLY A 425 5.08 -1.28 -3.40
C GLY A 425 5.40 -1.90 -2.05
N ALA A 426 5.07 -1.20 -0.98
CA ALA A 426 5.11 -1.70 0.39
C ALA A 426 3.74 -1.46 1.03
N TRP A 427 3.36 -2.31 1.96
CA TRP A 427 2.10 -2.18 2.69
C TRP A 427 2.08 -3.01 3.96
N MET A 428 1.29 -2.57 4.92
CA MET A 428 0.85 -3.37 6.06
C MET A 428 -0.58 -3.86 5.82
N ASP A 429 -0.89 -5.08 6.24
CA ASP A 429 -2.26 -5.58 6.30
C ASP A 429 -2.49 -6.40 7.58
N SER A 430 -3.77 -6.58 7.97
CA SER A 430 -4.14 -7.33 9.16
C SER A 430 -4.39 -8.80 8.83
N ALA A 431 -3.68 -9.71 9.52
CA ALA A 431 -3.98 -11.15 9.47
C ALA A 431 -5.03 -11.53 10.51
N ILE A 432 -4.92 -10.98 11.71
CA ILE A 432 -5.82 -11.17 12.84
C ILE A 432 -5.97 -9.84 13.56
N THR A 433 -7.20 -9.46 13.84
CA THR A 433 -7.50 -8.27 14.63
C THR A 433 -7.73 -8.64 16.09
N ARG A 434 -7.20 -7.83 17.02
CA ARG A 434 -7.42 -8.04 18.45
C ARG A 434 -8.90 -8.02 18.80
N ARG A 435 -9.36 -9.03 19.53
CA ARG A 435 -10.75 -9.11 20.02
C ARG A 435 -10.86 -9.92 21.30
N ARG A 436 -11.99 -9.73 21.98
CA ARG A 436 -12.36 -10.50 23.16
C ARG A 436 -13.21 -11.70 22.77
N LEU A 437 -12.71 -12.89 23.07
CA LEU A 437 -13.42 -14.16 22.96
C LEU A 437 -13.85 -14.67 24.33
N ALA A 438 -14.73 -15.66 24.37
CA ALA A 438 -15.07 -16.35 25.60
C ALA A 438 -13.86 -17.03 26.28
N SER A 439 -12.86 -17.45 25.50
CA SER A 439 -11.61 -18.06 25.96
C SER A 439 -10.54 -17.07 26.41
N GLY A 440 -10.72 -15.76 26.22
CA GLY A 440 -9.74 -14.73 26.51
C GLY A 440 -9.55 -13.75 25.37
N ILE A 441 -8.43 -13.04 25.37
CA ILE A 441 -8.08 -12.10 24.29
C ILE A 441 -7.38 -12.85 23.15
N GLU A 442 -7.88 -12.71 21.94
CA GLU A 442 -7.16 -13.06 20.72
C GLU A 442 -6.25 -11.89 20.34
N THR A 443 -4.94 -12.16 20.30
CA THR A 443 -3.93 -11.13 20.02
C THR A 443 -3.82 -10.84 18.53
N PRO A 444 -3.52 -9.59 18.14
CA PRO A 444 -3.44 -9.20 16.73
C PRO A 444 -2.23 -9.79 16.04
N VAL A 445 -2.37 -9.99 14.71
CA VAL A 445 -1.30 -10.41 13.81
C VAL A 445 -1.30 -9.53 12.57
N ALA A 446 -0.14 -9.05 12.15
CA ALA A 446 0.03 -8.19 10.99
C ALA A 446 0.89 -8.86 9.91
N TYR A 447 0.67 -8.44 8.66
CA TYR A 447 1.59 -8.63 7.54
C TYR A 447 2.34 -7.32 7.30
N LEU A 448 3.69 -7.37 7.27
CA LEU A 448 4.55 -6.28 6.82
C LEU A 448 5.20 -6.71 5.52
N VAL A 449 4.85 -6.08 4.43
CA VAL A 449 5.23 -6.49 3.08
C VAL A 449 6.00 -5.37 2.39
N CYS A 450 7.20 -5.68 1.88
CA CYS A 450 8.05 -4.78 1.12
C CYS A 450 8.47 -5.41 -0.22
N ASN A 451 9.21 -4.67 -1.03
CA ASN A 451 9.76 -5.14 -2.31
C ASN A 451 11.23 -4.71 -2.46
N PHE A 452 12.02 -4.95 -1.41
CA PHE A 452 13.45 -4.65 -1.38
C PHE A 452 14.27 -5.62 -2.23
N PRO A 453 15.53 -5.26 -2.57
CA PRO A 453 16.46 -6.22 -3.16
C PRO A 453 16.75 -7.37 -2.17
N GLY A 454 16.76 -8.60 -2.70
CA GLY A 454 17.13 -9.77 -1.92
C GLY A 454 18.65 -9.97 -1.83
N PRO A 455 19.10 -11.06 -1.17
CA PRO A 455 20.50 -11.49 -1.17
C PRO A 455 21.02 -11.72 -2.58
N VAL A 456 22.26 -11.32 -2.85
CA VAL A 456 22.90 -11.42 -4.17
C VAL A 456 24.35 -11.90 -4.02
N GLY A 457 24.82 -12.75 -4.93
CA GLY A 457 26.20 -13.24 -4.94
C GLY A 457 26.59 -13.99 -3.68
N GLY A 458 25.64 -14.63 -3.01
CA GLY A 458 25.87 -15.31 -1.74
C GLY A 458 26.07 -14.39 -0.54
N LYS A 459 25.92 -13.06 -0.71
CA LYS A 459 25.99 -12.07 0.35
C LYS A 459 24.58 -11.75 0.89
N PRO A 460 24.43 -11.39 2.18
CA PRO A 460 23.17 -10.87 2.73
C PRO A 460 22.68 -9.65 1.96
N ALA A 461 21.37 -9.43 1.96
CA ALA A 461 20.78 -8.22 1.41
C ALA A 461 21.29 -6.97 2.12
N THR A 462 21.50 -5.90 1.37
CA THR A 462 21.80 -4.57 1.87
C THR A 462 20.71 -3.62 1.40
N PHE A 463 20.29 -2.71 2.26
CA PHE A 463 19.21 -1.77 2.01
C PHE A 463 19.72 -0.37 1.72
N SER A 464 19.06 0.35 0.84
CA SER A 464 19.23 1.79 0.77
C SER A 464 18.65 2.46 2.02
N HIS A 465 19.01 3.72 2.28
CA HIS A 465 18.39 4.45 3.39
C HIS A 465 16.87 4.65 3.17
N ASP A 466 16.43 4.79 1.92
CA ASP A 466 15.00 4.84 1.56
C ASP A 466 14.28 3.52 1.84
N ASP A 467 14.92 2.37 1.61
CA ASP A 467 14.37 1.05 2.02
C ASP A 467 14.20 0.99 3.55
N VAL A 468 15.17 1.52 4.30
CA VAL A 468 15.09 1.58 5.77
C VAL A 468 13.93 2.47 6.21
N ILE A 469 13.77 3.65 5.62
CA ILE A 469 12.63 4.55 5.89
C ILE A 469 11.31 3.82 5.60
N THR A 470 11.20 3.13 4.47
CA THR A 470 10.02 2.33 4.11
C THR A 470 9.75 1.22 5.13
N LEU A 471 10.76 0.52 5.59
CA LEU A 471 10.63 -0.53 6.61
C LEU A 471 10.12 0.04 7.95
N PHE A 472 10.62 1.20 8.37
CA PHE A 472 10.15 1.89 9.56
C PHE A 472 8.71 2.38 9.39
N HIS A 473 8.36 2.87 8.21
CA HIS A 473 7.00 3.27 7.84
C HIS A 473 6.01 2.10 8.00
N GLU A 474 6.25 0.98 7.34
CA GLU A 474 5.36 -0.20 7.43
C GLU A 474 5.31 -0.76 8.85
N THR A 475 6.43 -0.69 9.57
CA THR A 475 6.46 -1.06 10.99
C THR A 475 5.58 -0.14 11.82
N GLY A 476 5.51 1.15 11.51
CA GLY A 476 4.62 2.10 12.18
C GLY A 476 3.14 1.72 12.07
N HIS A 477 2.69 1.36 10.87
CA HIS A 477 1.35 0.78 10.66
C HIS A 477 1.16 -0.52 11.46
N GLY A 478 2.17 -1.41 11.39
CA GLY A 478 2.16 -2.66 12.14
C GLY A 478 2.01 -2.44 13.64
N LEU A 479 2.77 -1.52 14.22
CA LEU A 479 2.70 -1.19 15.65
C LEU A 479 1.35 -0.60 16.05
N HIS A 480 0.75 0.24 15.22
CA HIS A 480 -0.61 0.73 15.42
C HIS A 480 -1.60 -0.42 15.56
N HIS A 481 -1.52 -1.42 14.70
CA HIS A 481 -2.37 -2.60 14.76
C HIS A 481 -2.04 -3.51 15.94
N LEU A 482 -0.76 -3.79 16.18
CA LEU A 482 -0.28 -4.81 17.11
C LEU A 482 -0.31 -4.38 18.58
N LEU A 483 -0.15 -3.07 18.87
CA LEU A 483 -0.10 -2.57 20.24
C LEU A 483 -1.45 -2.04 20.73
N THR A 484 -2.51 -2.19 19.96
CA THR A 484 -3.88 -1.81 20.36
C THR A 484 -4.28 -2.47 21.68
N GLN A 485 -5.04 -1.73 22.49
CA GLN A 485 -5.67 -2.25 23.71
C GLN A 485 -7.21 -2.30 23.59
N VAL A 486 -7.73 -2.01 22.40
CA VAL A 486 -9.16 -2.09 22.10
C VAL A 486 -9.51 -3.53 21.77
N ASP A 487 -10.48 -4.09 22.50
CA ASP A 487 -10.91 -5.48 22.37
C ASP A 487 -12.15 -5.66 21.48
N ASP A 488 -12.76 -4.58 21.01
CA ASP A 488 -13.93 -4.59 20.14
C ASP A 488 -13.46 -4.49 18.66
N LEU A 489 -13.73 -5.53 17.89
CA LEU A 489 -13.11 -5.89 16.61
C LEU A 489 -13.09 -4.75 15.58
N ALA A 490 -14.25 -4.14 15.33
CA ALA A 490 -14.41 -3.19 14.21
C ALA A 490 -13.72 -1.82 14.42
N VAL A 491 -13.18 -1.55 15.61
CA VAL A 491 -12.39 -0.34 15.92
C VAL A 491 -11.07 -0.68 16.62
N SER A 492 -10.58 -1.89 16.45
CA SER A 492 -9.32 -2.36 17.03
C SER A 492 -8.15 -2.24 16.05
N GLY A 493 -7.02 -1.75 16.52
CA GLY A 493 -5.81 -1.58 15.71
C GLY A 493 -6.01 -0.55 14.59
N ILE A 494 -5.74 -0.96 13.35
CA ILE A 494 -5.87 -0.08 12.17
C ILE A 494 -7.33 0.10 11.72
N HIS A 495 -8.27 -0.71 12.26
CA HIS A 495 -9.66 -0.65 11.86
C HIS A 495 -10.41 0.52 12.49
N GLY A 496 -11.31 1.13 11.70
CA GLY A 496 -12.20 2.19 12.18
C GLY A 496 -11.55 3.55 12.41
N VAL A 497 -10.27 3.74 12.01
CA VAL A 497 -9.61 5.03 12.05
C VAL A 497 -10.00 5.88 10.84
N GLU A 498 -9.90 7.19 10.98
CA GLU A 498 -10.03 8.12 9.87
C GLU A 498 -8.86 7.90 8.90
N TRP A 499 -9.19 7.58 7.62
CA TRP A 499 -8.17 7.14 6.67
C TRP A 499 -7.13 8.20 6.33
N ASP A 500 -7.46 9.48 6.44
CA ASP A 500 -6.51 10.58 6.27
C ASP A 500 -5.59 10.82 7.49
N ALA A 501 -5.79 10.07 8.58
CA ALA A 501 -4.88 9.99 9.71
C ALA A 501 -4.09 8.66 9.77
N VAL A 502 -4.38 7.70 8.87
CA VAL A 502 -3.79 6.35 8.92
C VAL A 502 -2.26 6.36 8.80
N GLU A 503 -1.71 7.35 8.09
CA GLU A 503 -0.26 7.50 7.89
C GLU A 503 0.47 8.16 9.08
N LEU A 504 -0.23 8.61 10.13
CA LEU A 504 0.42 9.24 11.28
C LEU A 504 1.43 8.30 11.97
N PRO A 505 1.08 7.06 12.34
CA PRO A 505 2.02 6.15 13.00
C PRO A 505 3.20 5.74 12.12
N SER A 506 2.95 5.55 10.82
CA SER A 506 3.99 5.17 9.86
C SER A 506 5.00 6.30 9.65
N GLN A 507 4.55 7.50 9.34
CA GLN A 507 5.41 8.67 9.17
C GLN A 507 6.10 9.11 10.47
N PHE A 508 5.47 8.88 11.63
CA PHE A 508 6.11 9.09 12.92
C PHE A 508 7.38 8.23 13.07
N MET A 509 7.31 6.95 12.69
CA MET A 509 8.44 6.04 12.76
C MET A 509 9.58 6.41 11.81
N GLU A 510 9.31 7.01 10.66
CA GLU A 510 10.32 7.44 9.70
C GLU A 510 11.33 8.44 10.31
N ASN A 511 10.90 9.27 11.26
CA ASN A 511 11.77 10.26 11.88
C ASN A 511 12.99 9.64 12.57
N PHE A 512 12.86 8.44 13.13
CA PHE A 512 13.95 7.74 13.82
C PHE A 512 15.07 7.32 12.88
N CYS A 513 14.82 7.21 11.57
CA CYS A 513 15.85 6.94 10.57
C CYS A 513 16.85 8.09 10.39
N TRP A 514 16.59 9.24 10.98
CA TRP A 514 17.45 10.43 10.94
C TRP A 514 18.07 10.78 12.28
N GLU A 515 17.88 9.94 13.29
CA GLU A 515 18.45 10.12 14.62
C GLU A 515 19.76 9.33 14.76
N TRP A 516 20.88 10.03 15.07
CA TRP A 516 22.20 9.39 15.15
C TRP A 516 22.23 8.20 16.10
N ASP A 517 21.62 8.32 17.26
CA ASP A 517 21.59 7.25 18.27
C ASP A 517 20.87 6.00 17.80
N VAL A 518 19.96 6.12 16.82
CA VAL A 518 19.29 5.02 16.16
C VAL A 518 20.14 4.48 15.02
N VAL A 519 20.59 5.36 14.12
CA VAL A 519 21.30 4.97 12.89
C VAL A 519 22.61 4.23 13.21
N ARG A 520 23.37 4.68 14.20
CA ARG A 520 24.60 3.99 14.61
C ARG A 520 24.39 2.56 15.12
N GLU A 521 23.21 2.26 15.68
CA GLU A 521 22.89 0.93 16.20
C GLU A 521 22.41 -0.03 15.12
N MET A 522 21.87 0.49 14.01
CA MET A 522 21.37 -0.30 12.89
C MET A 522 22.33 -0.40 11.71
N THR A 523 23.57 0.06 11.87
CA THR A 523 24.58 0.08 10.81
C THR A 523 25.81 -0.74 11.16
N ALA A 524 26.34 -1.44 10.15
CA ALA A 524 27.67 -2.05 10.15
C ALA A 524 28.08 -2.31 8.70
N HIS A 525 29.29 -1.99 8.32
CA HIS A 525 29.78 -2.27 6.97
C HIS A 525 29.67 -3.78 6.66
N ALA A 526 29.07 -4.13 5.54
CA ALA A 526 28.71 -5.51 5.19
C ALA A 526 29.91 -6.47 5.14
N ASP A 527 31.09 -5.99 4.71
CA ASP A 527 32.30 -6.80 4.59
C ASP A 527 33.22 -6.67 5.83
N THR A 528 33.33 -5.51 6.46
CA THR A 528 34.30 -5.27 7.55
C THR A 528 33.68 -5.29 8.94
N GLY A 529 32.37 -5.10 9.07
CA GLY A 529 31.65 -4.98 10.33
C GLY A 529 31.84 -3.65 11.05
N GLU A 530 32.60 -2.70 10.47
CA GLU A 530 32.81 -1.37 11.04
C GLU A 530 31.49 -0.57 11.05
N PRO A 531 31.21 0.19 12.12
CA PRO A 531 30.00 1.02 12.19
C PRO A 531 30.05 2.18 11.18
N LEU A 532 28.88 2.71 10.81
CA LEU A 532 28.78 3.91 9.97
C LEU A 532 29.57 5.07 10.62
N PRO A 533 30.51 5.68 9.90
CA PRO A 533 31.22 6.85 10.43
C PRO A 533 30.26 8.02 10.70
N LYS A 534 30.42 8.67 11.87
CA LYS A 534 29.58 9.85 12.19
C LYS A 534 29.69 10.95 11.13
N ALA A 535 30.89 11.12 10.54
CA ALA A 535 31.10 12.09 9.46
C ALA A 535 30.27 11.77 8.20
N LEU A 536 30.03 10.47 7.90
CA LEU A 536 29.18 10.07 6.78
C LEU A 536 27.70 10.33 7.12
N PHE A 537 27.27 10.02 8.33
CA PHE A 537 25.93 10.37 8.81
C PHE A 537 25.66 11.89 8.76
N ASP A 538 26.63 12.71 9.15
CA ASP A 538 26.49 14.17 9.12
C ASP A 538 26.30 14.69 7.68
N LYS A 539 26.93 14.05 6.69
CA LYS A 539 26.70 14.34 5.27
C LYS A 539 25.31 13.92 4.82
N MET A 540 24.86 12.73 5.24
CA MET A 540 23.48 12.27 4.98
C MET A 540 22.46 13.27 5.53
N LEU A 541 22.65 13.68 6.80
CA LEU A 541 21.76 14.62 7.47
C LEU A 541 21.75 16.00 6.80
N ALA A 542 22.91 16.47 6.33
CA ALA A 542 23.00 17.70 5.54
C ALA A 542 22.22 17.61 4.21
N ALA A 543 22.16 16.42 3.61
CA ALA A 543 21.44 16.16 2.38
C ALA A 543 19.95 15.78 2.58
N LYS A 544 19.47 15.69 3.82
CA LYS A 544 18.08 15.24 4.12
C LYS A 544 17.01 15.98 3.33
N ASN A 545 17.20 17.28 3.10
CA ASN A 545 16.25 18.12 2.37
C ASN A 545 16.68 18.39 0.92
N PHE A 546 17.66 17.63 0.38
CA PHE A 546 18.11 17.77 -0.98
C PHE A 546 16.97 17.52 -1.96
N GLN A 547 16.69 18.50 -2.81
CA GLN A 547 15.58 18.48 -3.79
C GLN A 547 14.18 18.21 -3.17
N SER A 548 13.98 18.51 -1.90
CA SER A 548 12.69 18.33 -1.24
C SER A 548 11.58 19.19 -1.85
N GLY A 549 11.91 20.33 -2.48
CA GLY A 549 10.97 21.12 -3.25
C GLY A 549 10.38 20.35 -4.43
N MET A 550 11.23 19.74 -5.25
CA MET A 550 10.81 18.87 -6.37
C MET A 550 10.00 17.67 -5.89
N GLY A 551 10.42 17.01 -4.82
CA GLY A 551 9.69 15.89 -4.22
C GLY A 551 8.29 16.30 -3.74
N THR A 552 8.19 17.43 -3.06
CA THR A 552 6.90 17.94 -2.54
C THR A 552 5.92 18.27 -3.68
N VAL A 553 6.33 19.01 -4.70
CA VAL A 553 5.41 19.34 -5.82
C VAL A 553 5.00 18.09 -6.60
N ARG A 554 5.82 17.03 -6.62
CA ARG A 554 5.45 15.75 -7.23
C ARG A 554 4.34 15.05 -6.44
N GLN A 555 4.41 15.03 -5.11
CA GLN A 555 3.35 14.49 -4.26
C GLN A 555 2.06 15.32 -4.36
N LEU A 556 2.18 16.63 -4.49
CA LEU A 556 1.03 17.51 -4.70
C LEU A 556 0.38 17.31 -6.08
N GLU A 557 1.16 17.03 -7.12
CA GLU A 557 0.63 16.63 -8.45
C GLU A 557 -0.28 15.40 -8.30
N PHE A 558 0.17 14.37 -7.57
CA PHE A 558 -0.61 13.16 -7.34
C PHE A 558 -1.89 13.43 -6.54
N SER A 559 -1.76 14.18 -5.45
CA SER A 559 -2.88 14.51 -4.57
C SER A 559 -3.95 15.37 -5.27
N LEU A 560 -3.51 16.36 -6.05
CA LEU A 560 -4.42 17.23 -6.81
C LEU A 560 -5.09 16.47 -7.96
N PHE A 561 -4.34 15.64 -8.69
CA PHE A 561 -4.91 14.81 -9.74
C PHE A 561 -5.98 13.87 -9.17
N ASP A 562 -5.67 13.16 -8.07
CA ASP A 562 -6.61 12.27 -7.39
C ASP A 562 -7.89 13.01 -6.96
N LEU A 563 -7.72 14.14 -6.28
CA LEU A 563 -8.88 14.89 -5.78
C LEU A 563 -9.74 15.43 -6.93
N LEU A 564 -9.13 16.08 -7.92
CA LEU A 564 -9.84 16.73 -9.02
C LEU A 564 -10.53 15.74 -9.96
N VAL A 565 -9.92 14.57 -10.22
CA VAL A 565 -10.55 13.54 -11.05
C VAL A 565 -11.79 12.91 -10.39
N HIS A 566 -11.95 13.09 -9.07
CA HIS A 566 -13.10 12.64 -8.29
C HIS A 566 -14.06 13.77 -7.88
N MET A 567 -13.76 15.03 -8.25
CA MET A 567 -14.62 16.18 -8.02
C MET A 567 -15.51 16.49 -9.24
N ASP A 568 -15.13 17.47 -10.03
CA ASP A 568 -15.94 18.02 -11.13
C ASP A 568 -15.56 17.42 -12.50
N PHE A 569 -14.82 16.32 -12.54
CA PHE A 569 -14.43 15.62 -13.75
C PHE A 569 -15.61 14.80 -14.31
N ASP A 570 -15.93 15.02 -15.58
CA ASP A 570 -16.93 14.22 -16.31
C ASP A 570 -16.23 13.23 -17.24
N PRO A 571 -16.18 11.94 -16.90
CA PRO A 571 -15.50 10.91 -17.70
C PRO A 571 -16.14 10.70 -19.09
N ALA A 572 -17.36 11.17 -19.32
CA ALA A 572 -18.01 11.06 -20.64
C ALA A 572 -17.52 12.12 -21.64
N THR A 573 -17.03 13.25 -21.16
CA THR A 573 -16.67 14.40 -22.01
C THR A 573 -15.24 14.88 -21.85
N GLN A 574 -14.53 14.43 -20.80
CA GLN A 574 -13.15 14.87 -20.48
C GLN A 574 -12.18 13.69 -20.45
N GLY A 575 -10.95 13.95 -20.89
CA GLY A 575 -9.85 13.00 -20.76
C GLY A 575 -9.12 13.16 -19.43
N TYR A 576 -8.89 12.07 -18.70
CA TYR A 576 -8.13 12.12 -17.44
C TYR A 576 -6.67 12.57 -17.65
N LEU A 577 -6.08 12.32 -18.84
CA LEU A 577 -4.76 12.81 -19.18
C LEU A 577 -4.74 14.32 -19.44
N ASP A 578 -5.83 14.89 -19.97
CA ASP A 578 -5.97 16.34 -20.14
C ASP A 578 -6.06 17.03 -18.78
N LEU A 579 -6.84 16.45 -17.84
CA LEU A 579 -6.88 16.94 -16.47
C LEU A 579 -5.51 16.86 -15.79
N LEU A 580 -4.79 15.75 -15.96
CA LEU A 580 -3.42 15.63 -15.43
C LEU A 580 -2.49 16.71 -16.02
N ALA A 581 -2.64 17.03 -17.31
CA ALA A 581 -1.86 18.08 -17.93
C ALA A 581 -2.17 19.46 -17.33
N GLU A 582 -3.44 19.76 -17.01
CA GLU A 582 -3.80 21.01 -16.32
C GLU A 582 -3.23 21.05 -14.89
N VAL A 583 -3.33 19.96 -14.13
CA VAL A 583 -2.69 19.87 -12.81
C VAL A 583 -1.19 20.12 -12.89
N ARG A 584 -0.51 19.55 -13.89
CA ARG A 584 0.92 19.76 -14.10
C ARG A 584 1.28 21.20 -14.40
N LYS A 585 0.45 21.93 -15.16
CA LYS A 585 0.66 23.38 -15.39
C LYS A 585 0.56 24.16 -14.07
N GLU A 586 -0.32 23.73 -13.17
CA GLU A 586 -0.49 24.40 -11.88
C GLU A 586 0.72 24.17 -10.96
N VAL A 587 1.18 22.93 -10.79
CA VAL A 587 2.12 22.58 -9.70
C VAL A 587 3.46 22.04 -10.18
N ALA A 588 3.55 21.34 -11.30
CA ALA A 588 4.77 20.66 -11.70
C ALA A 588 5.85 21.63 -12.18
N VAL A 589 7.10 21.32 -11.89
CA VAL A 589 8.28 21.99 -12.46
C VAL A 589 8.96 21.11 -13.50
N LEU A 590 8.91 19.79 -13.33
CA LEU A 590 9.37 18.80 -14.31
C LEU A 590 8.14 18.12 -14.93
N VAL A 591 7.90 18.37 -16.20
CA VAL A 591 6.78 17.80 -16.93
C VAL A 591 7.26 16.61 -17.76
N PRO A 592 6.75 15.40 -17.51
CA PRO A 592 7.06 14.22 -18.30
C PRO A 592 6.60 14.36 -19.76
N PRO A 593 7.17 13.57 -20.69
CA PRO A 593 6.73 13.55 -22.08
C PRO A 593 5.24 13.20 -22.24
N ALA A 594 4.62 13.64 -23.33
CA ALA A 594 3.20 13.41 -23.61
C ALA A 594 2.80 11.91 -23.69
N TRP A 595 3.76 11.03 -23.96
CA TRP A 595 3.55 9.58 -23.98
C TRP A 595 3.63 8.93 -22.58
N HIS A 596 3.98 9.66 -21.53
CA HIS A 596 4.02 9.13 -20.17
C HIS A 596 2.60 8.83 -19.66
N ARG A 597 2.39 7.62 -19.14
CA ARG A 597 1.09 7.10 -18.69
C ARG A 597 1.07 6.80 -17.20
N PHE A 598 1.50 7.75 -16.39
CA PHE A 598 1.48 7.60 -14.92
C PHE A 598 0.14 7.09 -14.35
N PRO A 599 -1.04 7.60 -14.74
CA PRO A 599 -2.31 7.15 -14.18
C PRO A 599 -2.57 5.66 -14.40
N ASN A 600 -2.07 5.07 -15.49
CA ASN A 600 -2.27 3.65 -15.81
C ASN A 600 -1.59 2.69 -14.83
N SER A 601 -0.70 3.18 -13.97
CA SER A 601 -0.05 2.42 -12.90
C SER A 601 -0.30 2.99 -11.49
N PHE A 602 -1.25 3.92 -11.35
CA PHE A 602 -1.57 4.55 -10.07
C PHE A 602 -2.55 3.72 -9.25
N THR A 603 -2.07 2.59 -8.74
CA THR A 603 -2.87 1.63 -7.96
C THR A 603 -3.53 2.23 -6.74
N HIS A 604 -2.88 3.17 -6.04
CA HIS A 604 -3.40 3.81 -4.83
C HIS A 604 -4.85 4.27 -4.99
N ILE A 605 -5.15 4.95 -6.10
CA ILE A 605 -6.48 5.56 -6.31
C ILE A 605 -7.43 4.69 -7.15
N PHE A 606 -6.92 3.77 -7.98
CA PHE A 606 -7.78 2.96 -8.85
C PHE A 606 -7.98 1.52 -8.35
N ALA A 607 -7.14 1.05 -7.43
CA ALA A 607 -7.20 -0.32 -6.89
C ALA A 607 -6.80 -0.44 -5.41
N GLY A 608 -6.41 0.66 -4.74
CA GLY A 608 -5.76 0.63 -3.42
C GLY A 608 -6.50 1.35 -2.28
N GLY A 609 -7.72 1.83 -2.46
CA GLY A 609 -8.49 2.46 -1.37
C GLY A 609 -8.17 3.94 -1.09
N TYR A 610 -7.28 4.57 -1.84
CA TYR A 610 -6.93 5.99 -1.70
C TYR A 610 -7.68 6.91 -2.67
N ALA A 611 -8.80 6.49 -3.26
CA ALA A 611 -9.59 7.32 -4.16
C ALA A 611 -10.10 8.59 -3.46
N ALA A 612 -9.81 9.76 -4.02
CA ALA A 612 -10.00 11.07 -3.38
C ALA A 612 -9.45 11.11 -1.95
N GLY A 613 -8.34 10.42 -1.71
CA GLY A 613 -7.74 10.22 -0.40
C GLY A 613 -6.21 10.24 -0.41
N TYR A 614 -5.56 10.41 -1.55
CA TYR A 614 -4.10 10.44 -1.64
C TYR A 614 -3.48 11.63 -0.89
N TYR A 615 -4.23 12.70 -0.68
CA TYR A 615 -3.84 13.83 0.16
C TYR A 615 -3.48 13.42 1.60
N SER A 616 -3.95 12.26 2.06
CA SER A 616 -3.72 11.73 3.41
C SER A 616 -2.24 11.70 3.77
N TYR A 617 -1.35 11.43 2.82
CA TYR A 617 0.10 11.48 3.05
C TYR A 617 0.58 12.85 3.51
N LYS A 618 0.13 13.92 2.85
CA LYS A 618 0.49 15.29 3.24
C LYS A 618 -0.27 15.79 4.47
N TRP A 619 -1.48 15.33 4.66
CA TRP A 619 -2.28 15.64 5.84
C TRP A 619 -1.66 15.02 7.11
N ALA A 620 -1.31 13.76 7.05
CA ALA A 620 -0.71 13.03 8.16
C ALA A 620 0.73 13.48 8.47
N GLU A 621 1.49 14.02 7.51
CA GLU A 621 2.80 14.64 7.79
C GLU A 621 2.70 15.75 8.84
N VAL A 622 1.63 16.56 8.81
CA VAL A 622 1.39 17.60 9.80
C VAL A 622 1.17 16.98 11.18
N LEU A 623 0.35 15.92 11.24
CA LEU A 623 0.04 15.22 12.48
C LEU A 623 1.29 14.51 13.05
N SER A 624 2.06 13.87 12.18
CA SER A 624 3.30 13.19 12.55
C SER A 624 4.37 14.15 13.06
N ALA A 625 4.54 15.31 12.42
CA ALA A 625 5.49 16.32 12.86
C ALA A 625 5.14 16.89 14.24
N ASP A 626 3.86 17.13 14.50
CA ASP A 626 3.37 17.58 15.80
C ASP A 626 3.60 16.52 16.88
N ALA A 627 3.27 15.25 16.59
CA ALA A 627 3.50 14.14 17.50
C ALA A 627 4.98 13.88 17.82
N PHE A 628 5.88 14.06 16.85
CA PHE A 628 7.31 13.86 17.06
C PHE A 628 7.98 15.03 17.81
N ALA A 629 7.44 16.24 17.65
CA ALA A 629 7.94 17.43 18.36
C ALA A 629 7.52 17.48 19.84
N ALA A 630 6.46 16.76 20.23
CA ALA A 630 5.93 16.72 21.60
C ALA A 630 6.74 15.80 22.51
#